data_9b12d47e37374276fc653f1c2019e96d
#
_entry.id   9b12d47e37374276fc653f1c2019e96d
#
_cell.length_a   1.000
_cell.length_b   1.000
_cell.length_c   1.000
_cell.angle_alpha   90.00
_cell.angle_beta   90.00
_cell.angle_gamma   90.00
#
_symmetry.space_group_name_H-M   'P 1'
#
loop_
_entity.id
_entity.type
_entity.pdbx_description
1 polymer ?
#
loop_
_entity_poly.entity_id
_entity_poly.type
_entity_poly.pdbx_seq_one_letter_code
_entity_poly.pdbx_strand_id
1 'polypeptide(L)'
;MTALDASAMLAYLTGEPGSDAVEQALERGAVCSAVNWSEVAQKVRATGADWDLSRSLLLSFDLGVEPVTMADAEWAARHWRRGEGLSLADRLCLALAMRLDEVALTADQHWGETDRITQIR
;
A
#
# COMPACT_ATOMS: atom_id res chain seq x y z
N MET A 1 -12.67 3.81 -2.29
CA MET A 1 -11.63 3.48 -1.27
C MET A 1 -10.25 3.54 -1.93
N THR A 2 -9.29 4.04 -1.22
CA THR A 2 -7.94 4.17 -1.76
C THR A 2 -7.11 2.94 -1.39
N ALA A 3 -6.27 2.46 -2.30
CA ALA A 3 -5.34 1.37 -2.01
C ALA A 3 -4.02 1.95 -1.50
N LEU A 4 -3.54 1.45 -0.37
CA LEU A 4 -2.29 1.89 0.25
C LEU A 4 -1.20 0.85 0.02
N ASP A 5 -0.03 1.27 -0.48
CA ASP A 5 1.13 0.39 -0.50
C ASP A 5 1.82 0.39 0.86
N ALA A 6 2.85 -0.43 1.00
CA ALA A 6 3.59 -0.52 2.27
C ALA A 6 4.26 0.81 2.63
N SER A 7 4.81 1.54 1.66
CA SER A 7 5.50 2.81 1.91
C SER A 7 4.54 3.87 2.48
N ALA A 8 3.31 3.93 1.97
CA ALA A 8 2.30 4.85 2.47
C ALA A 8 1.92 4.52 3.92
N MET A 9 1.64 3.25 4.20
CA MET A 9 1.30 2.82 5.56
C MET A 9 2.44 3.07 6.55
N LEU A 10 3.68 2.80 6.13
CA LEU A 10 4.85 3.06 6.96
C LEU A 10 5.06 4.55 7.22
N ALA A 11 4.84 5.40 6.22
CA ALA A 11 4.93 6.85 6.38
C ALA A 11 3.95 7.34 7.44
N TYR A 12 2.74 6.79 7.45
CA TYR A 12 1.75 7.13 8.46
C TYR A 12 2.20 6.68 9.86
N LEU A 13 2.67 5.43 9.98
CA LEU A 13 3.07 4.88 11.27
C LEU A 13 4.27 5.60 11.89
N THR A 14 5.18 6.11 11.07
CA THR A 14 6.42 6.76 11.53
C THR A 14 6.36 8.30 11.46
N GLY A 15 5.23 8.87 11.07
CA GLY A 15 5.07 10.33 11.01
C GLY A 15 5.92 11.01 9.95
N GLU A 16 6.22 10.33 8.86
CA GLU A 16 6.99 10.89 7.76
C GLU A 16 6.17 11.89 6.94
N PRO A 17 6.83 12.73 6.11
CA PRO A 17 6.11 13.64 5.21
C PRO A 17 5.08 12.89 4.37
N GLY A 18 3.87 13.43 4.28
CA GLY A 18 2.76 12.79 3.59
C GLY A 18 1.85 11.96 4.50
N SER A 19 2.19 11.80 5.78
CA SER A 19 1.37 11.03 6.72
C SER A 19 -0.06 11.56 6.83
N ASP A 20 -0.27 12.87 6.70
CA ASP A 20 -1.60 13.48 6.74
C ASP A 20 -2.47 13.00 5.57
N ALA A 21 -1.90 12.87 4.39
CA ALA A 21 -2.63 12.37 3.22
C ALA A 21 -3.07 10.92 3.42
N VAL A 22 -2.22 10.11 4.05
CA VAL A 22 -2.54 8.71 4.36
C VAL A 22 -3.63 8.64 5.43
N GLU A 23 -3.53 9.47 6.47
CA GLU A 23 -4.55 9.52 7.51
C GLU A 23 -5.92 9.87 6.93
N GLN A 24 -5.98 10.85 6.05
CA GLN A 24 -7.22 11.22 5.38
C GLN A 24 -7.78 10.07 4.55
N ALA A 25 -6.93 9.33 3.86
CA ALA A 25 -7.36 8.16 3.10
C ALA A 25 -7.92 7.07 4.03
N LEU A 26 -7.25 6.81 5.16
CA LEU A 26 -7.72 5.86 6.16
C LEU A 26 -9.09 6.27 6.72
N GLU A 27 -9.28 7.56 7.00
CA GLU A 27 -10.55 8.08 7.52
C GLU A 27 -11.69 7.94 6.52
N ARG A 28 -11.41 8.07 5.23
CA ARG A 28 -12.41 7.95 4.16
C ARG A 28 -12.70 6.50 3.76
N GLY A 29 -11.90 5.58 4.21
CA GLY A 29 -11.93 4.17 3.82
C GLY A 29 -10.80 3.83 2.88
N ALA A 30 -9.97 2.89 3.29
CA ALA A 30 -8.81 2.46 2.52
C ALA A 30 -8.71 0.93 2.55
N VAL A 31 -7.97 0.41 1.60
CA VAL A 31 -7.65 -1.02 1.49
C VAL A 31 -6.16 -1.18 1.27
N CYS A 32 -5.65 -2.37 1.54
CA CYS A 32 -4.30 -2.74 1.14
C CYS A 32 -4.28 -4.21 0.74
N SER A 33 -3.27 -4.58 -0.04
CA SER A 33 -3.02 -5.98 -0.36
C SER A 33 -2.45 -6.70 0.87
N ALA A 34 -2.81 -7.96 1.06
CA ALA A 34 -2.24 -8.81 2.10
C ALA A 34 -0.70 -8.89 1.99
N VAL A 35 -0.15 -8.76 0.78
CA VAL A 35 1.30 -8.74 0.57
C VAL A 35 1.91 -7.47 1.15
N ASN A 36 1.30 -6.32 0.91
CA ASN A 36 1.77 -5.05 1.48
C ASN A 36 1.59 -5.04 3.00
N TRP A 37 0.53 -5.64 3.51
CA TRP A 37 0.33 -5.82 4.95
C TRP A 37 1.50 -6.60 5.57
N SER A 38 1.92 -7.68 4.91
CA SER A 38 3.07 -8.47 5.35
C SER A 38 4.36 -7.65 5.35
N GLU A 39 4.58 -6.82 4.32
CA GLU A 39 5.75 -5.95 4.26
C GLU A 39 5.79 -4.96 5.42
N VAL A 40 4.65 -4.37 5.76
CA VAL A 40 4.55 -3.43 6.88
C VAL A 40 4.86 -4.15 8.19
N ALA A 41 4.25 -5.31 8.42
CA ALA A 41 4.49 -6.10 9.63
C ALA A 41 5.97 -6.47 9.77
N GLN A 42 6.59 -6.91 8.69
CA GLN A 42 8.00 -7.27 8.66
C GLN A 42 8.89 -6.08 9.01
N LYS A 43 8.65 -4.92 8.40
CA LYS A 43 9.46 -3.72 8.63
C LYS A 43 9.31 -3.19 10.05
N VAL A 44 8.09 -3.15 10.58
CA VAL A 44 7.85 -2.70 11.96
C VAL A 44 8.59 -3.61 12.93
N ARG A 45 8.48 -4.93 12.77
CA ARG A 45 9.17 -5.89 13.62
C ARG A 45 10.70 -5.74 13.52
N ALA A 46 11.22 -5.53 12.31
CA ALA A 46 12.65 -5.41 12.07
C ALA A 46 13.25 -4.19 12.76
N THR A 47 12.49 -3.10 12.93
CA THR A 47 12.95 -1.91 13.65
C THR A 47 12.82 -2.03 15.17
N GLY A 48 12.25 -3.11 15.66
CA GLY A 48 12.01 -3.30 17.09
C GLY A 48 10.78 -2.59 17.62
N ALA A 49 9.97 -1.99 16.74
CA ALA A 49 8.73 -1.34 17.15
C ALA A 49 7.64 -2.38 17.45
N ASP A 50 6.60 -1.94 18.15
CA ASP A 50 5.48 -2.81 18.56
C ASP A 50 4.51 -3.00 17.39
N TRP A 51 4.58 -4.16 16.74
CA TRP A 51 3.67 -4.47 15.65
C TRP A 51 2.21 -4.56 16.11
N ASP A 52 1.94 -5.12 17.27
CA ASP A 52 0.56 -5.25 17.75
C ASP A 52 -0.09 -3.89 17.93
N LEU A 53 0.65 -2.89 18.39
CA LEU A 53 0.17 -1.52 18.51
C LEU A 53 -0.07 -0.90 17.13
N SER A 54 0.88 -1.03 16.21
CA SER A 54 0.76 -0.52 14.84
C SER A 54 -0.41 -1.17 14.12
N ARG A 55 -0.56 -2.48 14.26
CA ARG A 55 -1.67 -3.25 13.70
C ARG A 55 -3.02 -2.73 14.20
N SER A 56 -3.15 -2.56 15.51
CA SER A 56 -4.39 -2.05 16.12
C SER A 56 -4.72 -0.65 15.60
N LEU A 57 -3.71 0.20 15.47
CA LEU A 57 -3.92 1.56 14.98
C LEU A 57 -4.45 1.56 13.54
N LEU A 58 -3.82 0.81 12.64
CA LEU A 58 -4.28 0.72 11.25
C LEU A 58 -5.68 0.15 11.15
N LEU A 59 -5.96 -0.92 11.90
CA LEU A 59 -7.28 -1.57 11.86
C LEU A 59 -8.37 -0.73 12.53
N SER A 60 -8.01 0.24 13.38
CA SER A 60 -8.99 1.14 13.99
C SER A 60 -9.72 2.01 12.96
N PHE A 61 -9.16 2.16 11.77
CA PHE A 61 -9.78 2.89 10.66
C PHE A 61 -10.62 1.99 9.76
N ASP A 62 -10.87 0.75 10.14
CA ASP A 62 -11.55 -0.25 9.30
C ASP A 62 -10.81 -0.50 7.98
N LEU A 63 -9.48 -0.43 7.99
CA LEU A 63 -8.66 -0.76 6.83
C LEU A 63 -8.96 -2.17 6.35
N GLY A 64 -9.34 -2.32 5.08
CA GLY A 64 -9.55 -3.62 4.47
C GLY A 64 -8.23 -4.23 4.02
N VAL A 65 -7.91 -5.41 4.54
CA VAL A 65 -6.75 -6.19 4.07
C VAL A 65 -7.28 -7.23 3.10
N GLU A 66 -6.99 -7.03 1.82
CA GLU A 66 -7.58 -7.82 0.74
C GLU A 66 -6.63 -8.95 0.32
N PRO A 67 -7.16 -10.16 0.10
CA PRO A 67 -6.33 -11.25 -0.40
C PRO A 67 -5.87 -11.00 -1.82
N VAL A 68 -4.72 -11.58 -2.19
CA VAL A 68 -4.26 -11.61 -3.57
C VAL A 68 -5.04 -12.68 -4.31
N THR A 69 -5.73 -12.27 -5.39
CA THR A 69 -6.49 -13.21 -6.22
C THR A 69 -5.62 -13.73 -7.37
N MET A 70 -6.08 -14.78 -8.02
CA MET A 70 -5.43 -15.28 -9.24
C MET A 70 -5.39 -14.20 -10.32
N ALA A 71 -6.48 -13.44 -10.46
CA ALA A 71 -6.53 -12.33 -11.42
C ALA A 71 -5.51 -11.26 -11.10
N ASP A 72 -5.31 -10.91 -9.82
CA ASP A 72 -4.28 -9.95 -9.40
C ASP A 72 -2.88 -10.46 -9.76
N ALA A 73 -2.62 -11.73 -9.52
CA ALA A 73 -1.33 -12.35 -9.83
C ALA A 73 -1.03 -12.30 -11.32
N GLU A 74 -2.01 -12.61 -12.15
CA GLU A 74 -1.86 -12.58 -13.60
C GLU A 74 -1.72 -11.15 -14.12
N TRP A 75 -2.48 -10.19 -13.57
CA TRP A 75 -2.34 -8.77 -13.90
C TRP A 75 -0.91 -8.29 -13.59
N ALA A 76 -0.40 -8.63 -12.41
CA ALA A 76 0.95 -8.24 -12.01
C ALA A 76 2.01 -8.83 -12.95
N ALA A 77 1.83 -10.06 -13.41
CA ALA A 77 2.73 -10.70 -14.36
C ALA A 77 2.73 -9.97 -15.71
N ARG A 78 1.54 -9.63 -16.23
CA ARG A 78 1.42 -8.91 -17.51
C ARG A 78 2.04 -7.52 -17.48
N HIS A 79 2.10 -6.90 -16.30
CA HIS A 79 2.61 -5.53 -16.14
C HIS A 79 4.06 -5.48 -15.68
N TRP A 80 4.75 -6.62 -15.66
CA TRP A 80 6.18 -6.65 -15.40
C TRP A 80 6.94 -6.04 -16.59
N ARG A 81 7.86 -5.14 -16.28
CA ARG A 81 8.76 -4.51 -17.27
C ARG A 81 10.18 -4.58 -16.75
N ARG A 82 11.10 -5.03 -17.60
CA ARG A 82 12.51 -5.07 -17.23
C ARG A 82 13.01 -3.65 -16.96
N GLY A 83 13.68 -3.46 -15.82
CA GLY A 83 14.29 -2.18 -15.46
C GLY A 83 13.34 -1.12 -14.93
N GLU A 84 12.05 -1.42 -14.79
CA GLU A 84 11.08 -0.45 -14.29
C GLU A 84 11.22 -0.19 -12.77
N GLY A 85 11.75 -1.16 -12.02
CA GLY A 85 11.98 -0.98 -10.59
C GLY A 85 10.78 -1.27 -9.70
N LEU A 86 9.65 -1.70 -10.28
CA LEU A 86 8.49 -2.10 -9.49
C LEU A 86 8.61 -3.57 -9.06
N SER A 87 8.55 -3.81 -7.76
CA SER A 87 8.57 -5.16 -7.21
C SER A 87 7.26 -5.89 -7.50
N LEU A 88 7.23 -7.19 -7.23
CA LEU A 88 5.99 -7.95 -7.32
C LEU A 88 4.94 -7.39 -6.35
N ALA A 89 5.35 -7.03 -5.13
CA ALA A 89 4.44 -6.46 -4.14
C ALA A 89 3.87 -5.11 -4.62
N ASP A 90 4.68 -4.27 -5.27
CA ASP A 90 4.22 -3.01 -5.86
C ASP A 90 3.15 -3.27 -6.93
N ARG A 91 3.43 -4.21 -7.83
CA ARG A 91 2.47 -4.54 -8.90
C ARG A 91 1.19 -5.18 -8.37
N LEU A 92 1.27 -5.92 -7.27
CA LEU A 92 0.07 -6.47 -6.63
C LEU A 92 -0.78 -5.38 -5.96
N CYS A 93 -0.16 -4.32 -5.44
CA CYS A 93 -0.90 -3.15 -4.97
C CYS A 93 -1.66 -2.48 -6.13
N LEU A 94 -0.98 -2.31 -7.27
CA LEU A 94 -1.61 -1.73 -8.46
C LEU A 94 -2.72 -2.63 -9.01
N ALA A 95 -2.53 -3.94 -8.98
CA ALA A 95 -3.56 -4.89 -9.39
C ALA A 95 -4.82 -4.76 -8.53
N LEU A 96 -4.65 -4.60 -7.22
CA LEU A 96 -5.76 -4.39 -6.31
C LEU A 96 -6.49 -3.08 -6.63
N ALA A 97 -5.75 -2.00 -6.83
CA ALA A 97 -6.34 -0.71 -7.19
C ALA A 97 -7.14 -0.81 -8.50
N MET A 98 -6.61 -1.49 -9.50
CA MET A 98 -7.31 -1.70 -10.77
C MET A 98 -8.57 -2.53 -10.60
N ARG A 99 -8.49 -3.62 -9.83
CA ARG A 99 -9.64 -4.51 -9.59
C ARG A 99 -10.79 -3.77 -8.91
N LEU A 100 -10.47 -2.86 -7.99
CA LEU A 100 -11.47 -2.09 -7.25
C LEU A 100 -11.82 -0.75 -7.91
N ASP A 101 -11.19 -0.43 -9.04
CA ASP A 101 -11.33 0.86 -9.73
C ASP A 101 -10.99 2.04 -8.81
N GLU A 102 -9.85 1.93 -8.12
CA GLU A 102 -9.41 2.91 -7.13
C GLU A 102 -8.00 3.43 -7.44
N VAL A 103 -7.61 4.46 -6.73
CA VAL A 103 -6.26 5.04 -6.81
C VAL A 103 -5.37 4.38 -5.76
N ALA A 104 -4.11 4.17 -6.10
CA ALA A 104 -3.09 3.73 -5.16
C ALA A 104 -2.31 4.93 -4.62
N LEU A 105 -2.09 4.97 -3.31
CA LEU A 105 -1.21 5.95 -2.66
C LEU A 105 0.13 5.30 -2.35
N THR A 106 1.21 5.99 -2.67
CA THR A 106 2.58 5.52 -2.43
C THR A 106 3.50 6.68 -2.05
N ALA A 107 4.54 6.37 -1.29
CA ALA A 107 5.65 7.28 -1.04
C ALA A 107 6.84 6.99 -1.95
N ASP A 108 6.76 5.96 -2.78
CA ASP A 108 7.87 5.53 -3.65
C ASP A 108 7.87 6.31 -4.95
N GLN A 109 8.87 7.16 -5.12
CA GLN A 109 9.00 8.03 -6.29
C GLN A 109 9.18 7.24 -7.60
N HIS A 110 9.65 6.00 -7.54
CA HIS A 110 9.81 5.16 -8.73
C HIS A 110 8.48 4.85 -9.43
N TRP A 111 7.37 4.91 -8.69
CA TRP A 111 6.06 4.65 -9.29
C TRP A 111 5.60 5.79 -10.20
N GLY A 112 6.14 7.01 -10.02
CA GLY A 112 5.64 8.19 -10.70
C GLY A 112 4.23 8.57 -10.27
N GLU A 113 3.56 9.34 -11.11
CA GLU A 113 2.16 9.71 -10.92
C GLU A 113 1.39 9.43 -12.20
N THR A 114 0.20 8.86 -12.06
CA THR A 114 -0.71 8.57 -13.18
C THR A 114 -2.15 8.75 -12.67
N ASP A 115 -3.12 8.44 -13.52
CA ASP A 115 -4.52 8.45 -13.11
C ASP A 115 -4.80 7.49 -11.94
N ARG A 116 -3.96 6.46 -11.78
CA ARG A 116 -4.14 5.42 -10.75
C ARG A 116 -3.10 5.48 -9.64
N ILE A 117 -2.15 6.38 -9.72
CA ILE A 117 -1.06 6.48 -8.74
C ILE A 117 -0.95 7.91 -8.26
N THR A 118 -1.06 8.11 -6.95
CA THR A 118 -0.87 9.41 -6.29
C THR A 118 0.26 9.31 -5.29
N GLN A 119 1.22 10.22 -5.40
CA GLN A 119 2.30 10.34 -4.44
C GLN A 119 1.80 11.05 -3.18
N ILE A 120 2.20 10.59 -2.00
CA ILE A 120 1.79 11.22 -0.74
C ILE A 120 2.63 12.47 -0.42
N ARG A 121 3.79 12.64 -1.09
CA ARG A 121 4.68 13.78 -0.84
C ARG A 121 5.49 14.16 -2.08
#